data_b8bfbaa620018fa985d6f89385ec3b72
#
_entry.id   b8bfbaa620018fa985d6f89385ec3b72
#
_cell.length_a   1.000
_cell.length_b   1.000
_cell.length_c   1.000
_cell.angle_alpha   90.00
_cell.angle_beta   90.00
_cell.angle_gamma   90.00
#
_symmetry.space_group_name_H-M   'P 1'
#
loop_
_entity.id
_entity.type
_entity.pdbx_description
1 polymer ?
#
loop_
_entity_poly.entity_id
_entity_poly.type
_entity_poly.pdbx_seq_one_letter_code
_entity_poly.pdbx_strand_id
1 'polypeptide(L)'
;MQISDVIADMLTRIRNANDAKHETVDIPASNLKKSIAQILLDEGYIKNFQIVEDGKQGIIRVTLKYAPGKQKVIHGLKRVSKPGLRIYSNCEDMPKVMNGLGIAIVSTSKGVMTDKKARQANVGGEILAFVW
;
A
#
# COMPACT_ATOMS: atom_id res chain seq x y z
N MET A 1 -9.64 -24.37 7.18
CA MET A 1 -8.52 -23.41 7.39
C MET A 1 -8.88 -22.08 6.78
N GLN A 2 -8.80 -21.01 7.55
CA GLN A 2 -9.03 -19.66 7.02
C GLN A 2 -7.74 -19.13 6.41
N ILE A 3 -7.86 -18.57 5.22
CA ILE A 3 -6.75 -17.87 4.57
C ILE A 3 -6.89 -16.39 4.91
N SER A 4 -5.87 -15.85 5.58
CA SER A 4 -5.84 -14.46 6.00
C SER A 4 -5.13 -13.62 4.94
N ASP A 5 -5.71 -12.46 4.58
CA ASP A 5 -5.06 -11.49 3.70
C ASP A 5 -4.75 -10.22 4.50
N VAL A 6 -3.53 -10.17 5.03
CA VAL A 6 -3.09 -9.06 5.88
C VAL A 6 -2.93 -7.75 5.11
N ILE A 7 -2.65 -7.84 3.81
CA ILE A 7 -2.56 -6.66 2.96
C ILE A 7 -3.96 -6.08 2.72
N ALA A 8 -4.94 -6.94 2.42
CA ALA A 8 -6.32 -6.50 2.26
C ALA A 8 -6.84 -5.84 3.54
N ASP A 9 -6.50 -6.40 4.70
CA ASP A 9 -6.86 -5.82 6.00
C ASP A 9 -6.25 -4.42 6.16
N MET A 10 -4.96 -4.25 5.83
CA MET A 10 -4.29 -2.96 5.88
C MET A 10 -4.99 -1.93 4.98
N LEU A 11 -5.27 -2.30 3.74
CA LEU A 11 -5.95 -1.40 2.79
C LEU A 11 -7.35 -1.03 3.27
N THR A 12 -8.08 -1.98 3.84
CA THR A 12 -9.42 -1.74 4.37
C THR A 12 -9.39 -0.80 5.56
N ARG A 13 -8.43 -0.97 6.48
CA ARG A 13 -8.27 -0.06 7.62
C ARG A 13 -7.98 1.37 7.17
N ILE A 14 -7.09 1.53 6.19
CA ILE A 14 -6.75 2.84 5.64
C ILE A 14 -7.98 3.45 4.94
N ARG A 15 -8.69 2.66 4.13
CA ARG A 15 -9.88 3.11 3.42
C ARG A 15 -10.95 3.59 4.39
N ASN A 16 -11.26 2.82 5.41
CA ASN A 16 -12.29 3.16 6.39
C ASN A 16 -11.94 4.41 7.18
N ALA A 17 -10.68 4.53 7.61
CA ALA A 17 -10.21 5.72 8.33
C ALA A 17 -10.24 6.95 7.44
N ASN A 18 -9.87 6.80 6.18
CA ASN A 18 -9.89 7.89 5.19
C ASN A 18 -11.32 8.36 4.91
N ASP A 19 -12.26 7.43 4.77
CA ASP A 19 -13.67 7.75 4.55
C ASP A 19 -14.29 8.44 5.77
N ALA A 20 -13.90 8.05 6.98
CA ALA A 20 -14.37 8.65 8.23
C ALA A 20 -13.61 9.93 8.60
N LYS A 21 -12.63 10.35 7.79
CA LYS A 21 -11.80 11.53 8.03
C LYS A 21 -11.02 11.46 9.34
N HIS A 22 -10.61 10.26 9.75
CA HIS A 22 -9.75 10.10 10.91
C HIS A 22 -8.35 10.67 10.64
N GLU A 23 -7.71 11.18 11.67
CA GLU A 23 -6.34 11.71 11.56
C GLU A 23 -5.32 10.58 11.46
N THR A 24 -5.50 9.51 12.23
CA THR A 24 -4.60 8.36 12.27
C THR A 24 -5.35 7.05 12.17
N VAL A 25 -4.61 6.00 11.80
CA VAL A 25 -5.12 4.62 11.81
C VAL A 25 -4.00 3.70 12.25
N ASP A 26 -4.32 2.71 13.09
CA ASP A 26 -3.37 1.74 13.60
C ASP A 26 -3.52 0.41 12.86
N ILE A 27 -2.40 -0.16 12.47
CA ILE A 27 -2.33 -1.39 11.68
C ILE A 27 -1.31 -2.32 12.35
N PRO A 28 -1.65 -3.61 12.59
CA PRO A 28 -0.66 -4.56 13.10
C PRO A 28 0.54 -4.60 12.16
N ALA A 29 1.75 -4.51 12.72
CA ALA A 29 2.96 -4.35 11.93
C ALA A 29 3.45 -5.68 11.34
N SER A 30 4.10 -5.58 10.19
CA SER A 30 4.95 -6.61 9.60
C SER A 30 5.94 -5.92 8.68
N ASN A 31 7.01 -6.60 8.29
CA ASN A 31 8.00 -6.01 7.40
C ASN A 31 7.39 -5.61 6.07
N LEU A 32 6.51 -6.45 5.51
CA LEU A 32 5.82 -6.15 4.25
C LEU A 32 4.95 -4.91 4.38
N LYS A 33 4.15 -4.80 5.46
CA LYS A 33 3.28 -3.64 5.67
C LYS A 33 4.07 -2.36 5.92
N LYS A 34 5.24 -2.46 6.58
CA LYS A 34 6.14 -1.31 6.75
C LYS A 34 6.66 -0.82 5.40
N SER A 35 7.00 -1.74 4.49
CA SER A 35 7.43 -1.39 3.14
C SER A 35 6.32 -0.69 2.36
N ILE A 36 5.09 -1.18 2.49
CA ILE A 36 3.93 -0.55 1.85
C ILE A 36 3.69 0.86 2.42
N ALA A 37 3.78 1.02 3.74
CA ALA A 37 3.62 2.33 4.37
C ALA A 37 4.70 3.32 3.89
N GLN A 38 5.93 2.85 3.74
CA GLN A 38 7.03 3.69 3.24
C GLN A 38 6.76 4.15 1.81
N ILE A 39 6.23 3.27 0.96
CA ILE A 39 5.86 3.63 -0.42
C ILE A 39 4.75 4.69 -0.42
N LEU A 40 3.73 4.51 0.41
CA LEU A 40 2.63 5.48 0.51
C LEU A 40 3.14 6.86 0.97
N LEU A 41 4.10 6.87 1.88
CA LEU A 41 4.73 8.12 2.33
C LEU A 41 5.56 8.75 1.20
N ASP A 42 6.41 7.98 0.55
CA ASP A 42 7.29 8.47 -0.51
C ASP A 42 6.50 9.02 -1.71
N GLU A 43 5.34 8.42 -1.99
CA GLU A 43 4.49 8.83 -3.10
C GLU A 43 3.47 9.91 -2.70
N GLY A 44 3.50 10.36 -1.46
CA GLY A 44 2.67 11.48 -1.00
C GLY A 44 1.23 11.13 -0.69
N TYR A 45 0.90 9.86 -0.48
CA TYR A 45 -0.48 9.43 -0.15
C TYR A 45 -0.79 9.56 1.33
N ILE A 46 0.22 9.47 2.20
CA ILE A 46 0.06 9.66 3.64
C ILE A 46 1.02 10.75 4.12
N LYS A 47 0.69 11.34 5.27
CA LYS A 47 1.51 12.40 5.84
C LYS A 47 2.75 11.84 6.52
N ASN A 48 2.59 10.75 7.26
CA ASN A 48 3.67 10.12 8.03
C ASN A 48 3.20 8.77 8.57
N PHE A 49 4.15 7.98 9.08
CA PHE A 49 3.83 6.82 9.88
C PHE A 49 4.91 6.60 10.92
N GLN A 50 4.57 5.91 11.98
CA GLN A 50 5.53 5.54 13.02
C GLN A 50 5.23 4.14 13.52
N ILE A 51 6.26 3.48 14.05
CA ILE A 51 6.14 2.16 14.63
C ILE A 51 6.00 2.32 16.14
N VAL A 52 4.92 1.76 16.68
CA VAL A 52 4.62 1.80 18.10
C VAL A 52 4.80 0.40 18.68
N GLU A 53 5.65 0.28 19.67
CA GLU A 53 5.89 -1.00 20.34
C GLU A 53 4.71 -1.36 21.22
N ASP A 54 4.24 -2.60 21.12
CA ASP A 54 3.11 -3.11 21.90
C ASP A 54 3.44 -4.40 22.65
N GLY A 55 4.73 -4.74 22.73
CA GLY A 55 5.19 -5.98 23.36
C GLY A 55 4.96 -7.23 22.51
N LYS A 56 4.48 -7.07 21.29
CA LYS A 56 4.21 -8.14 20.32
C LYS A 56 4.90 -7.81 19.00
N GLN A 57 4.17 -7.86 17.89
CA GLN A 57 4.72 -7.53 16.57
C GLN A 57 4.88 -6.02 16.33
N GLY A 58 4.22 -5.19 17.15
CA GLY A 58 4.20 -3.76 16.96
C GLY A 58 3.00 -3.29 16.16
N ILE A 59 2.82 -1.98 16.14
CA ILE A 59 1.74 -1.32 15.43
C ILE A 59 2.34 -0.26 14.51
N ILE A 60 1.87 -0.22 13.26
CA ILE A 60 2.15 0.90 12.36
C ILE A 60 1.03 1.92 12.57
N ARG A 61 1.39 3.10 13.06
CA ARG A 61 0.42 4.19 13.20
C ARG A 61 0.59 5.13 12.03
N VAL A 62 -0.36 5.10 11.11
CA VAL A 62 -0.35 5.91 9.89
C VAL A 62 -1.08 7.21 10.15
N THR A 63 -0.44 8.34 9.85
CA THR A 63 -1.08 9.66 9.87
C THR A 63 -1.56 9.95 8.46
N LEU A 64 -2.87 10.05 8.28
CA LEU A 64 -3.49 10.26 6.98
C LEU A 64 -3.29 11.71 6.51
N LYS A 65 -3.31 11.87 5.19
CA LYS A 65 -3.12 13.18 4.56
C LYS A 65 -4.42 13.62 3.91
N TYR A 66 -4.75 14.89 4.10
CA TYR A 66 -5.94 15.48 3.50
C TYR A 66 -5.57 16.78 2.81
N ALA A 67 -6.27 17.08 1.72
CA ALA A 67 -6.18 18.38 1.06
C ALA A 67 -7.02 19.41 1.84
N PRO A 68 -6.87 20.73 1.55
CA PRO A 68 -7.67 21.75 2.21
C PRO A 68 -9.17 21.43 2.17
N GLY A 69 -9.87 21.66 3.31
CA GLY A 69 -11.28 21.27 3.45
C GLY A 69 -11.48 19.81 3.76
N LYS A 70 -10.45 19.12 4.25
CA LYS A 70 -10.45 17.69 4.58
C LYS A 70 -10.84 16.81 3.41
N GLN A 71 -10.41 17.19 2.20
CA GLN A 71 -10.62 16.38 1.01
C GLN A 71 -9.63 15.22 0.98
N LYS A 72 -10.10 14.06 0.54
CA LYS A 72 -9.27 12.85 0.46
C LYS A 72 -8.13 13.03 -0.52
N VAL A 73 -6.93 12.62 -0.12
CA VAL A 73 -5.78 12.47 -1.01
C VAL A 73 -5.78 11.09 -1.66
N ILE A 74 -6.12 10.05 -0.88
CA ILE A 74 -6.29 8.70 -1.40
C ILE A 74 -7.71 8.57 -1.92
N HIS A 75 -7.86 8.36 -3.23
CA HIS A 75 -9.17 8.21 -3.87
C HIS A 75 -9.58 6.75 -3.99
N GLY A 76 -8.63 5.84 -4.10
CA GLY A 76 -8.92 4.42 -4.17
C GLY A 76 -7.76 3.54 -3.75
N LEU A 77 -8.10 2.37 -3.24
CA LEU A 77 -7.17 1.32 -2.80
C LEU A 77 -7.77 0.00 -3.27
N LYS A 78 -7.04 -0.74 -4.10
CA LYS A 78 -7.53 -2.01 -4.64
C LYS A 78 -6.51 -3.11 -4.40
N ARG A 79 -6.94 -4.19 -3.74
CA ARG A 79 -6.14 -5.41 -3.62
C ARG A 79 -6.18 -6.13 -4.97
N VAL A 80 -5.03 -6.44 -5.55
CA VAL A 80 -4.94 -7.10 -6.85
C VAL A 80 -4.63 -8.58 -6.67
N SER A 81 -3.42 -8.92 -6.21
CA SER A 81 -3.05 -10.29 -5.91
C SER A 81 -3.69 -10.71 -4.58
N LYS A 82 -4.21 -11.92 -4.51
CA LYS A 82 -4.90 -12.45 -3.32
C LYS A 82 -4.33 -13.83 -2.99
N PRO A 83 -4.47 -14.30 -1.74
CA PRO A 83 -3.96 -15.64 -1.38
C PRO A 83 -4.47 -16.76 -2.29
N GLY A 84 -5.72 -16.68 -2.74
CA GLY A 84 -6.32 -17.68 -3.63
C GLY A 84 -6.09 -17.43 -5.12
N LEU A 85 -5.56 -16.26 -5.48
CA LEU A 85 -5.33 -15.91 -6.89
C LEU A 85 -4.20 -14.89 -6.97
N ARG A 86 -2.98 -15.37 -7.14
CA ARG A 86 -1.80 -14.51 -7.26
C ARG A 86 -1.70 -13.93 -8.66
N ILE A 87 -1.38 -12.65 -8.76
CA ILE A 87 -1.26 -11.93 -10.02
C ILE A 87 0.18 -11.43 -10.15
N TYR A 88 0.82 -11.81 -11.25
CA TYR A 88 2.21 -11.44 -11.55
C TYR A 88 2.29 -10.68 -12.86
N SER A 89 3.31 -9.86 -13.01
CA SER A 89 3.59 -9.18 -14.27
C SER A 89 5.09 -9.13 -14.50
N ASN A 90 5.50 -9.23 -15.75
CA ASN A 90 6.88 -8.90 -16.10
C ASN A 90 7.03 -7.38 -16.20
N CYS A 91 8.27 -6.92 -16.35
CA CYS A 91 8.60 -5.50 -16.45
C CYS A 91 7.91 -4.80 -17.63
N GLU A 92 7.81 -5.49 -18.78
CA GLU A 92 7.25 -4.92 -20.00
C GLU A 92 5.74 -4.69 -19.91
N ASP A 93 5.03 -5.59 -19.24
CA ASP A 93 3.57 -5.55 -19.09
C ASP A 93 3.12 -4.92 -17.78
N MET A 94 4.04 -4.30 -17.05
CA MET A 94 3.74 -3.70 -15.75
C MET A 94 2.60 -2.70 -15.87
N PRO A 95 1.51 -2.87 -15.09
CA PRO A 95 0.33 -2.01 -15.23
C PRO A 95 0.61 -0.57 -14.82
N LYS A 96 -0.05 0.36 -15.48
CA LYS A 96 -0.08 1.77 -15.10
C LYS A 96 -1.46 2.09 -14.53
N VAL A 97 -1.49 2.64 -13.33
CA VAL A 97 -2.73 2.96 -12.65
C VAL A 97 -3.12 4.39 -13.00
N MET A 98 -4.35 4.59 -13.50
CA MET A 98 -4.85 5.91 -13.90
C MET A 98 -3.88 6.65 -14.82
N ASN A 99 -3.36 5.97 -15.85
CA ASN A 99 -2.39 6.51 -16.80
C ASN A 99 -1.12 7.08 -16.14
N GLY A 100 -0.70 6.49 -15.02
CA GLY A 100 0.50 6.91 -14.30
C GLY A 100 0.25 7.92 -13.19
N LEU A 101 -0.99 8.37 -12.98
CA LEU A 101 -1.34 9.26 -11.87
C LEU A 101 -1.38 8.51 -10.54
N GLY A 102 -1.73 7.23 -10.57
CA GLY A 102 -1.67 6.35 -9.41
C GLY A 102 -0.44 5.46 -9.43
N ILE A 103 -0.37 4.52 -8.51
CA ILE A 103 0.74 3.57 -8.39
C ILE A 103 0.22 2.14 -8.28
N ALA A 104 1.03 1.19 -8.76
CA ALA A 104 0.92 -0.20 -8.38
C ALA A 104 2.02 -0.50 -7.36
N ILE A 105 1.69 -1.24 -6.32
CA ILE A 105 2.67 -1.72 -5.34
C ILE A 105 3.03 -3.14 -5.74
N VAL A 106 4.32 -3.37 -6.00
CA VAL A 106 4.82 -4.61 -6.60
C VAL A 106 5.86 -5.24 -5.68
N SER A 107 5.73 -6.54 -5.45
CA SER A 107 6.73 -7.32 -4.72
C SER A 107 7.67 -7.97 -5.73
N THR A 108 8.93 -7.56 -5.72
CA THR A 108 9.95 -8.04 -6.68
C THR A 108 11.08 -8.74 -5.95
N SER A 109 11.96 -9.37 -6.72
CA SER A 109 13.19 -9.96 -6.17
C SER A 109 14.12 -8.94 -5.52
N LYS A 110 13.94 -7.66 -5.85
CA LYS A 110 14.73 -6.55 -5.29
C LYS A 110 13.97 -5.77 -4.21
N GLY A 111 12.86 -6.32 -3.73
CA GLY A 111 12.05 -5.72 -2.68
C GLY A 111 10.70 -5.22 -3.17
N VAL A 112 9.94 -4.64 -2.25
CA VAL A 112 8.63 -4.06 -2.54
C VAL A 112 8.86 -2.65 -3.09
N MET A 113 8.25 -2.34 -4.23
CA MET A 113 8.45 -1.06 -4.91
C MET A 113 7.23 -0.68 -5.73
N THR A 114 7.23 0.53 -6.29
CA THR A 114 6.19 0.95 -7.22
C THR A 114 6.41 0.33 -8.60
N ASP A 115 5.36 0.33 -9.42
CA ASP A 115 5.45 -0.10 -10.82
C ASP A 115 6.50 0.73 -11.59
N LYS A 116 6.57 2.03 -11.32
CA LYS A 116 7.55 2.91 -11.97
C LYS A 116 8.99 2.49 -11.65
N LYS A 117 9.28 2.22 -10.38
CA LYS A 117 10.61 1.77 -9.97
C LYS A 117 10.93 0.38 -10.52
N ALA A 118 9.93 -0.51 -10.57
CA ALA A 118 10.11 -1.84 -11.14
C ALA A 118 10.47 -1.76 -12.63
N ARG A 119 9.80 -0.89 -13.38
CA ARG A 119 10.13 -0.65 -14.79
C ARG A 119 11.55 -0.09 -14.95
N GLN A 120 11.95 0.87 -14.12
CA GLN A 120 13.28 1.45 -14.15
C GLN A 120 14.36 0.42 -13.80
N ALA A 121 14.08 -0.47 -12.87
CA ALA A 121 15.01 -1.53 -12.47
C ALA A 121 14.95 -2.75 -13.37
N ASN A 122 14.06 -2.75 -14.37
CA ASN A 122 13.86 -3.85 -15.33
C ASN A 122 13.54 -5.17 -14.64
N VAL A 123 12.65 -5.14 -13.65
CA VAL A 123 12.19 -6.31 -12.90
C VAL A 123 10.68 -6.40 -12.91
N GLY A 124 10.18 -7.63 -12.91
CA GLY A 124 8.77 -7.92 -12.71
C GLY A 124 8.53 -8.44 -11.31
N GLY A 125 7.28 -8.75 -11.00
CA GLY A 125 6.93 -9.31 -9.70
C GLY A 125 5.45 -9.49 -9.51
N GLU A 126 5.07 -9.71 -8.26
CA GLU A 126 3.68 -9.87 -7.84
C GLU A 126 3.04 -8.49 -7.66
N ILE A 127 1.90 -8.27 -8.31
CA ILE A 127 1.15 -7.02 -8.18
C ILE A 127 0.28 -7.11 -6.92
N LEU A 128 0.69 -6.40 -5.89
CA LEU A 128 0.01 -6.48 -4.58
C LEU A 128 -1.27 -5.65 -4.56
N ALA A 129 -1.19 -4.40 -5.00
CA ALA A 129 -2.30 -3.46 -4.88
C ALA A 129 -2.15 -2.29 -5.85
N PHE A 130 -3.27 -1.62 -6.12
CA PHE A 130 -3.30 -0.33 -6.79
C PHE A 130 -3.72 0.75 -5.80
N VAL A 131 -3.11 1.93 -5.91
CA VAL A 131 -3.44 3.11 -5.10
C VAL A 131 -3.52 4.32 -6.03
N TRP A 132 -4.56 5.11 -5.86
CA TRP A 132 -4.70 6.35 -6.65
C TRP A 132 -5.45 7.42 -5.89
#